data_63ffb0c58e672b46999f82d6d1c3f8c3
#
_entry.id   63ffb0c58e672b46999f82d6d1c3f8c3
#
_cell.length_a   1.000
_cell.length_b   1.000
_cell.length_c   1.000
_cell.angle_alpha   90.00
_cell.angle_beta   90.00
_cell.angle_gamma   90.00
#
_symmetry.space_group_name_H-M   'P 1'
#
loop_
_entity.id
_entity.type
_entity.pdbx_description
1 polymer ?
#
loop_
_entity_poly.entity_id
_entity_poly.type
_entity_poly.pdbx_seq_one_letter_code
_entity_poly.pdbx_strand_id
1 'polypeptide(L)'
;MEIRAEEISDIIKGQIQDYDKKVDISETGTILSVGDGIARVYGVEKAMSMELLEFPHGIMGLVLNLEEDNVGVAIMGEDIELQEGDICKRTGKIAEVPVGDAILGRVVDSLGAPLDGKGPIETTETRRVEMIAPGVIARQSVNEPMYTGLKAIDAMTPVGRGQRELIIGDRQIGKTAICVDAIINQKGQDVACIYVACGQKKSTVAQVVEVLEKAGAMEYTVVIAACASDPATLQYIGPFSGCAMGEYYRDNGRHALIIYDDLSKQAASYRQISLLLRRPPGREAYPGDIFFNHSRLLERAAKLNDELGAGSLTALPIIETQAGDVSAFIPTNVISITDGQIYLEPALFFSGVRPAINVGLSVSRVGGAAQVKAMKQVAGSLRLDLAQFRELEAFAAFGSDLDKATQQQLTRGTRLVEILKQPQYDPLSLEKQVTILYAGTKGFLDKYPIEVLGKYEAGLYPFMESKYPQVFSELAEKKEISEALDKTMAEAIAAYDEEFKDTIK
;
A
#
# COMPACT_ATOMS: atom_id res chain seq x y z
N MET A 1 -64.00 -14.02 -43.52
CA MET A 1 -63.76 -13.47 -42.20
C MET A 1 -63.25 -12.06 -42.42
N GLU A 2 -64.17 -11.07 -42.22
CA GLU A 2 -63.73 -9.68 -42.31
C GLU A 2 -63.04 -9.28 -41.00
N ILE A 3 -61.80 -8.93 -41.08
CA ILE A 3 -61.06 -8.41 -39.94
C ILE A 3 -61.58 -7.03 -39.62
N ARG A 4 -62.10 -6.83 -38.40
CA ARG A 4 -62.62 -5.53 -37.96
C ARG A 4 -61.50 -4.50 -37.80
N ALA A 5 -61.80 -3.25 -38.15
CA ALA A 5 -60.82 -2.16 -38.07
C ALA A 5 -60.24 -1.95 -36.67
N GLU A 6 -60.94 -2.39 -35.63
CA GLU A 6 -60.49 -2.36 -34.24
C GLU A 6 -59.38 -3.38 -33.96
N GLU A 7 -59.47 -4.59 -34.57
CA GLU A 7 -58.43 -5.63 -34.42
C GLU A 7 -57.10 -5.22 -35.12
N ILE A 8 -57.22 -4.53 -36.27
CA ILE A 8 -56.05 -3.98 -36.96
C ILE A 8 -55.41 -2.86 -36.13
N SER A 9 -56.23 -2.01 -35.48
CA SER A 9 -55.75 -0.96 -34.60
C SER A 9 -55.03 -1.49 -33.38
N ASP A 10 -55.49 -2.59 -32.79
CA ASP A 10 -54.86 -3.20 -31.62
C ASP A 10 -53.60 -3.98 -32.00
N ILE A 11 -53.52 -4.59 -33.17
CA ILE A 11 -52.30 -5.18 -33.71
C ILE A 11 -51.25 -4.09 -34.00
N ILE A 12 -51.67 -2.95 -34.58
CA ILE A 12 -50.76 -1.83 -34.84
C ILE A 12 -50.28 -1.17 -33.54
N LYS A 13 -51.15 -1.02 -32.54
CA LYS A 13 -50.74 -0.56 -31.21
C LYS A 13 -49.79 -1.51 -30.52
N GLY A 14 -50.03 -2.81 -30.62
CA GLY A 14 -49.09 -3.83 -30.13
C GLY A 14 -47.73 -3.77 -30.82
N GLN A 15 -47.71 -3.59 -32.15
CA GLN A 15 -46.50 -3.42 -32.91
C GLN A 15 -45.75 -2.11 -32.61
N ILE A 16 -46.48 -1.03 -32.33
CA ILE A 16 -45.90 0.25 -31.93
C ILE A 16 -45.31 0.15 -30.49
N GLN A 17 -46.01 -0.53 -29.58
CA GLN A 17 -45.48 -0.79 -28.23
C GLN A 17 -44.26 -1.72 -28.25
N ASP A 18 -44.23 -2.71 -29.15
CA ASP A 18 -43.05 -3.53 -29.38
C ASP A 18 -41.96 -2.78 -30.15
N TYR A 19 -42.30 -1.77 -30.96
CA TYR A 19 -41.33 -0.91 -31.62
C TYR A 19 -40.62 0.02 -30.62
N ASP A 20 -41.34 0.59 -29.66
CA ASP A 20 -40.75 1.34 -28.55
C ASP A 20 -39.87 0.45 -27.65
N LYS A 21 -40.25 -0.84 -27.44
CA LYS A 21 -39.37 -1.81 -26.82
C LYS A 21 -38.14 -2.16 -27.67
N LYS A 22 -38.24 -2.09 -29.01
CA LYS A 22 -37.11 -2.30 -29.93
C LYS A 22 -36.10 -1.14 -29.94
N VAL A 23 -36.47 0.04 -29.50
CA VAL A 23 -35.52 1.16 -29.32
C VAL A 23 -34.61 0.91 -28.12
N ASP A 24 -35.08 0.16 -27.12
CA ASP A 24 -34.23 -0.32 -25.99
C ASP A 24 -33.30 -1.46 -26.37
N ILE A 25 -33.47 -2.13 -27.52
CA ILE A 25 -32.64 -3.27 -27.97
C ILE A 25 -31.18 -2.86 -28.25
N SER A 26 -30.92 -1.59 -28.51
CA SER A 26 -29.56 -1.09 -28.70
C SER A 26 -28.70 -1.09 -27.41
N GLU A 27 -29.30 -1.36 -26.26
CA GLU A 27 -28.67 -1.38 -24.95
C GLU A 27 -28.54 -2.81 -24.35
N THR A 28 -29.03 -3.82 -25.08
CA THR A 28 -28.93 -5.23 -24.67
C THR A 28 -28.02 -6.02 -25.59
N GLY A 29 -27.33 -6.99 -25.02
CA GLY A 29 -26.50 -7.93 -25.77
C GLY A 29 -26.82 -9.37 -25.41
N THR A 30 -26.36 -10.28 -26.25
CA THR A 30 -26.52 -11.71 -26.06
C THR A 30 -25.15 -12.35 -25.78
N ILE A 31 -25.08 -13.23 -24.80
CA ILE A 31 -23.88 -14.00 -24.49
C ILE A 31 -23.62 -15.02 -25.60
N LEU A 32 -22.51 -14.89 -26.30
CA LEU A 32 -22.04 -15.84 -27.32
C LEU A 32 -21.32 -17.03 -26.68
N SER A 33 -20.57 -16.81 -25.63
CA SER A 33 -19.88 -17.82 -24.84
C SER A 33 -19.57 -17.28 -23.47
N VAL A 34 -19.59 -18.15 -22.45
CA VAL A 34 -19.23 -17.82 -21.07
C VAL A 34 -18.47 -19.01 -20.46
N GLY A 35 -17.47 -18.70 -19.65
CA GLY A 35 -16.68 -19.67 -18.91
C GLY A 35 -15.38 -19.06 -18.36
N ASP A 36 -14.90 -19.64 -17.26
CA ASP A 36 -13.68 -19.23 -16.58
C ASP A 36 -13.67 -17.74 -16.17
N GLY A 37 -14.85 -17.15 -15.90
CA GLY A 37 -14.99 -15.74 -15.51
C GLY A 37 -14.95 -14.76 -16.67
N ILE A 38 -15.04 -15.21 -17.93
CA ILE A 38 -15.09 -14.34 -19.12
C ILE A 38 -16.35 -14.64 -19.91
N ALA A 39 -17.06 -13.61 -20.36
CA ALA A 39 -18.12 -13.70 -21.33
C ALA A 39 -17.77 -12.94 -22.61
N ARG A 40 -18.19 -13.50 -23.75
CA ARG A 40 -18.23 -12.80 -25.04
C ARG A 40 -19.66 -12.42 -25.35
N VAL A 41 -19.88 -11.14 -25.60
CA VAL A 41 -21.21 -10.57 -25.77
C VAL A 41 -21.32 -9.94 -27.15
N TYR A 42 -22.40 -10.23 -27.85
CA TYR A 42 -22.78 -9.66 -29.14
C TYR A 42 -23.90 -8.62 -28.94
N GLY A 43 -23.94 -7.58 -29.77
CA GLY A 43 -25.07 -6.63 -29.83
C GLY A 43 -24.96 -5.43 -28.89
N VAL A 44 -23.81 -5.24 -28.22
CA VAL A 44 -23.51 -4.06 -27.38
C VAL A 44 -22.46 -3.17 -28.05
N GLU A 45 -22.69 -2.78 -29.28
CA GLU A 45 -21.72 -2.04 -30.14
C GLU A 45 -21.30 -0.68 -29.54
N LYS A 46 -22.13 -0.08 -28.68
CA LYS A 46 -21.84 1.20 -28.03
C LYS A 46 -21.19 1.05 -26.67
N ALA A 47 -20.85 -0.17 -26.26
CA ALA A 47 -20.19 -0.39 -24.98
C ALA A 47 -18.84 0.32 -24.93
N MET A 48 -18.55 0.92 -23.78
CA MET A 48 -17.28 1.61 -23.54
C MET A 48 -16.31 0.69 -22.78
N SER A 49 -15.02 0.88 -22.97
CA SER A 49 -14.02 0.23 -22.13
C SER A 49 -14.23 0.58 -20.66
N MET A 50 -14.15 -0.40 -19.77
CA MET A 50 -14.44 -0.28 -18.33
C MET A 50 -15.90 0.02 -18.00
N GLU A 51 -16.81 -0.10 -18.95
CA GLU A 51 -18.26 -0.05 -18.67
C GLU A 51 -18.71 -1.31 -17.93
N LEU A 52 -19.66 -1.14 -17.02
CA LEU A 52 -20.31 -2.25 -16.33
C LEU A 52 -21.50 -2.74 -17.16
N LEU A 53 -21.56 -4.05 -17.39
CA LEU A 53 -22.72 -4.73 -17.94
C LEU A 53 -23.43 -5.52 -16.84
N GLU A 54 -24.76 -5.49 -16.85
CA GLU A 54 -25.60 -6.27 -15.95
C GLU A 54 -26.03 -7.57 -16.64
N PHE A 55 -25.68 -8.69 -16.05
CA PHE A 55 -26.05 -10.04 -16.45
C PHE A 55 -27.24 -10.56 -15.63
N PRO A 56 -27.87 -11.69 -16.02
CA PRO A 56 -28.88 -12.34 -15.20
C PRO A 56 -28.41 -12.55 -13.77
N HIS A 57 -29.33 -12.64 -12.83
CA HIS A 57 -29.10 -12.82 -11.40
C HIS A 57 -28.35 -11.64 -10.71
N GLY A 58 -28.27 -10.47 -11.36
CA GLY A 58 -27.61 -9.30 -10.83
C GLY A 58 -26.08 -9.37 -10.88
N ILE A 59 -25.54 -10.30 -11.66
CA ILE A 59 -24.09 -10.44 -11.85
C ILE A 59 -23.60 -9.28 -12.71
N MET A 60 -22.52 -8.62 -12.26
CA MET A 60 -21.89 -7.55 -13.01
C MET A 60 -20.70 -8.07 -13.82
N GLY A 61 -20.47 -7.46 -14.96
CA GLY A 61 -19.31 -7.72 -15.78
C GLY A 61 -18.63 -6.45 -16.23
N LEU A 62 -17.31 -6.50 -16.37
CA LEU A 62 -16.45 -5.38 -16.75
C LEU A 62 -16.00 -5.53 -18.20
N VAL A 63 -16.30 -4.58 -19.04
CA VAL A 63 -15.88 -4.53 -20.45
C VAL A 63 -14.39 -4.27 -20.54
N LEU A 64 -13.64 -5.22 -21.13
CA LEU A 64 -12.18 -5.13 -21.25
C LEU A 64 -11.68 -5.17 -22.70
N ASN A 65 -12.35 -5.93 -23.59
CA ASN A 65 -12.03 -5.99 -25.01
C ASN A 65 -13.20 -5.45 -25.83
N LEU A 66 -12.88 -4.57 -26.77
CA LEU A 66 -13.83 -4.08 -27.79
C LEU A 66 -13.35 -4.63 -29.12
N GLU A 67 -14.04 -5.64 -29.65
CA GLU A 67 -13.75 -6.27 -30.95
C GLU A 67 -14.82 -5.81 -31.96
N GLU A 68 -14.61 -6.10 -33.24
CA GLU A 68 -15.49 -5.61 -34.32
C GLU A 68 -16.92 -6.12 -34.18
N ASP A 69 -17.09 -7.37 -33.79
CA ASP A 69 -18.38 -8.10 -33.74
C ASP A 69 -18.78 -8.54 -32.33
N ASN A 70 -17.92 -8.40 -31.34
CA ASN A 70 -18.24 -8.80 -29.97
C ASN A 70 -17.45 -7.98 -28.94
N VAL A 71 -17.87 -8.10 -27.70
CA VAL A 71 -17.23 -7.44 -26.55
C VAL A 71 -16.77 -8.53 -25.57
N GLY A 72 -15.51 -8.47 -25.18
CA GLY A 72 -14.93 -9.33 -24.14
C GLY A 72 -15.17 -8.71 -22.77
N VAL A 73 -15.89 -9.44 -21.92
CA VAL A 73 -16.34 -8.99 -20.61
C VAL A 73 -15.78 -9.91 -19.53
N ALA A 74 -15.13 -9.33 -18.52
CA ALA A 74 -14.68 -10.06 -17.35
C ALA A 74 -15.78 -10.04 -16.27
N ILE A 75 -16.24 -11.22 -15.86
CA ILE A 75 -17.32 -11.38 -14.89
C ILE A 75 -16.80 -11.04 -13.48
N MET A 76 -17.62 -10.31 -12.72
CA MET A 76 -17.30 -9.84 -11.36
C MET A 76 -18.07 -10.63 -10.29
N GLY A 77 -18.36 -11.88 -10.56
CA GLY A 77 -19.13 -12.79 -9.70
C GLY A 77 -18.92 -14.24 -10.13
N GLU A 78 -19.74 -15.13 -9.61
CA GLU A 78 -19.76 -16.53 -10.05
C GLU A 78 -20.50 -16.62 -11.39
N ASP A 79 -19.89 -17.26 -12.39
CA ASP A 79 -20.41 -17.39 -13.74
C ASP A 79 -21.18 -18.71 -13.97
N ILE A 80 -21.33 -19.53 -12.93
CA ILE A 80 -21.93 -20.87 -13.00
C ILE A 80 -23.39 -20.83 -13.47
N GLU A 81 -24.12 -19.75 -13.14
CA GLU A 81 -25.53 -19.58 -13.50
C GLU A 81 -25.73 -18.90 -14.86
N LEU A 82 -24.68 -18.43 -15.52
CA LEU A 82 -24.75 -17.79 -16.82
C LEU A 82 -24.64 -18.81 -17.95
N GLN A 83 -25.45 -18.63 -18.99
CA GLN A 83 -25.52 -19.53 -20.14
C GLN A 83 -25.35 -18.77 -21.47
N GLU A 84 -24.90 -19.51 -22.49
CA GLU A 84 -24.93 -19.01 -23.87
C GLU A 84 -26.39 -18.71 -24.29
N GLY A 85 -26.60 -17.55 -24.90
CA GLY A 85 -27.91 -17.06 -25.27
C GLY A 85 -28.56 -16.15 -24.23
N ASP A 86 -28.05 -16.06 -23.00
CA ASP A 86 -28.56 -15.12 -22.00
C ASP A 86 -28.39 -13.68 -22.45
N ILE A 87 -29.28 -12.84 -21.96
CA ILE A 87 -29.30 -11.41 -22.29
C ILE A 87 -28.61 -10.62 -21.18
N CYS A 88 -27.63 -9.81 -21.55
CA CYS A 88 -27.05 -8.80 -20.67
C CYS A 88 -27.48 -7.39 -21.08
N LYS A 89 -27.40 -6.44 -20.15
CA LYS A 89 -27.76 -5.04 -20.35
C LYS A 89 -26.59 -4.13 -20.13
N ARG A 90 -26.46 -3.12 -20.97
CA ARG A 90 -25.54 -2.02 -20.71
C ARG A 90 -26.07 -1.17 -19.55
N THR A 91 -25.20 -0.81 -18.64
CA THR A 91 -25.53 0.15 -17.58
C THR A 91 -25.29 1.60 -18.00
N GLY A 92 -24.48 1.82 -19.05
CA GLY A 92 -23.98 3.14 -19.44
C GLY A 92 -23.02 3.76 -18.41
N LYS A 93 -22.67 3.03 -17.36
CA LYS A 93 -21.80 3.50 -16.28
C LYS A 93 -20.42 2.86 -16.37
N ILE A 94 -19.40 3.68 -16.36
CA ILE A 94 -18.02 3.24 -16.15
C ILE A 94 -17.90 2.79 -14.68
N ALA A 95 -17.05 1.81 -14.40
CA ALA A 95 -16.82 1.33 -13.04
C ALA A 95 -16.44 2.48 -12.09
N GLU A 96 -17.23 2.64 -11.05
CA GLU A 96 -17.07 3.67 -10.02
C GLU A 96 -17.12 3.04 -8.63
N VAL A 97 -16.50 3.72 -7.66
CA VAL A 97 -16.51 3.32 -6.25
C VAL A 97 -16.97 4.46 -5.37
N PRO A 98 -17.63 4.17 -4.23
CA PRO A 98 -17.97 5.17 -3.24
C PRO A 98 -16.70 5.78 -2.64
N VAL A 99 -16.73 7.08 -2.36
CA VAL A 99 -15.65 7.84 -1.76
C VAL A 99 -16.14 8.73 -0.63
N GLY A 100 -15.25 9.38 0.09
CA GLY A 100 -15.57 10.27 1.20
C GLY A 100 -15.33 9.64 2.56
N ASP A 101 -15.59 10.39 3.63
CA ASP A 101 -15.30 9.92 4.99
C ASP A 101 -16.21 8.76 5.44
N ALA A 102 -17.35 8.56 4.78
CA ALA A 102 -18.27 7.46 5.08
C ALA A 102 -17.69 6.05 4.82
N ILE A 103 -16.62 5.95 4.01
CA ILE A 103 -15.93 4.68 3.76
C ILE A 103 -14.91 4.32 4.85
N LEU A 104 -14.50 5.28 5.68
CA LEU A 104 -13.55 5.02 6.77
C LEU A 104 -14.18 4.10 7.82
N GLY A 105 -13.41 3.20 8.37
CA GLY A 105 -13.87 2.19 9.32
C GLY A 105 -14.57 0.98 8.68
N ARG A 106 -14.63 0.92 7.35
CA ARG A 106 -15.36 -0.12 6.61
C ARG A 106 -14.42 -1.14 5.97
N VAL A 107 -14.95 -2.34 5.82
CA VAL A 107 -14.35 -3.39 4.98
C VAL A 107 -15.27 -3.59 3.77
N VAL A 108 -14.70 -3.40 2.57
CA VAL A 108 -15.47 -3.40 1.32
C VAL A 108 -14.85 -4.35 0.29
N ASP A 109 -15.63 -4.72 -0.72
CA ASP A 109 -15.12 -5.42 -1.90
C ASP A 109 -14.45 -4.45 -2.90
N SER A 110 -14.03 -4.97 -4.04
CA SER A 110 -13.37 -4.18 -5.10
C SER A 110 -14.27 -3.16 -5.80
N LEU A 111 -15.57 -3.21 -5.60
CA LEU A 111 -16.54 -2.22 -6.10
C LEU A 111 -17.04 -1.27 -5.01
N GLY A 112 -16.54 -1.43 -3.78
CA GLY A 112 -16.93 -0.63 -2.64
C GLY A 112 -18.21 -1.13 -1.94
N ALA A 113 -18.71 -2.32 -2.26
CA ALA A 113 -19.81 -2.92 -1.52
C ALA A 113 -19.33 -3.40 -0.14
N PRO A 114 -20.10 -3.15 0.95
CA PRO A 114 -19.69 -3.48 2.30
C PRO A 114 -19.69 -4.99 2.56
N LEU A 115 -18.61 -5.49 3.18
CA LEU A 115 -18.42 -6.88 3.59
C LEU A 115 -18.44 -7.06 5.12
N ASP A 116 -18.50 -5.98 5.87
CA ASP A 116 -18.33 -5.93 7.34
C ASP A 116 -19.63 -6.11 8.12
N GLY A 117 -20.76 -6.30 7.46
CA GLY A 117 -22.07 -6.43 8.10
C GLY A 117 -22.60 -5.16 8.78
N LYS A 118 -21.93 -4.02 8.62
CA LYS A 118 -22.33 -2.73 9.23
C LYS A 118 -23.40 -1.97 8.42
N GLY A 119 -24.04 -2.62 7.44
CA GLY A 119 -25.04 -2.01 6.58
C GLY A 119 -24.45 -1.22 5.39
N PRO A 120 -25.29 -0.59 4.57
CA PRO A 120 -24.86 0.17 3.39
C PRO A 120 -23.99 1.36 3.76
N ILE A 121 -23.14 1.80 2.82
CA ILE A 121 -22.34 3.01 2.98
C ILE A 121 -23.18 4.21 2.52
N GLU A 122 -23.45 5.10 3.44
CA GLU A 122 -24.26 6.30 3.16
C GLU A 122 -23.38 7.40 2.56
N THR A 123 -23.11 7.31 1.27
CA THR A 123 -22.46 8.37 0.49
C THR A 123 -23.13 8.53 -0.88
N THR A 124 -23.19 9.75 -1.35
CA THR A 124 -23.63 10.08 -2.73
C THR A 124 -22.43 10.35 -3.64
N GLU A 125 -21.23 10.43 -3.07
CA GLU A 125 -20.02 10.73 -3.83
C GLU A 125 -19.41 9.44 -4.37
N THR A 126 -19.20 9.40 -5.68
CA THR A 126 -18.52 8.30 -6.36
C THR A 126 -17.35 8.82 -7.17
N ARG A 127 -16.40 7.94 -7.45
CA ARG A 127 -15.25 8.24 -8.28
C ARG A 127 -14.98 7.09 -9.23
N ARG A 128 -14.66 7.41 -10.47
CA ARG A 128 -14.24 6.39 -11.45
C ARG A 128 -13.03 5.64 -10.98
N VAL A 129 -13.06 4.34 -11.15
CA VAL A 129 -11.96 3.45 -10.74
C VAL A 129 -10.69 3.75 -11.56
N GLU A 130 -10.85 3.97 -12.85
CA GLU A 130 -9.75 4.39 -13.72
C GLU A 130 -9.75 5.88 -13.96
N MET A 131 -8.66 6.52 -13.55
CA MET A 131 -8.40 7.94 -13.71
C MET A 131 -6.98 8.14 -14.25
N ILE A 132 -6.81 9.23 -14.97
CA ILE A 132 -5.48 9.64 -15.46
C ILE A 132 -4.70 10.23 -14.29
N ALA A 133 -3.43 9.83 -14.15
CA ALA A 133 -2.54 10.37 -13.13
C ALA A 133 -2.35 11.89 -13.29
N PRO A 134 -2.12 12.63 -12.19
CA PRO A 134 -1.83 14.06 -12.27
C PRO A 134 -0.65 14.35 -13.19
N GLY A 135 -0.79 15.37 -14.04
CA GLY A 135 0.27 15.82 -14.94
C GLY A 135 1.46 16.45 -14.19
N VAL A 136 2.55 16.72 -14.90
CA VAL A 136 3.80 17.25 -14.31
C VAL A 136 3.56 18.59 -13.61
N ILE A 137 2.77 19.48 -14.20
CA ILE A 137 2.51 20.82 -13.65
C ILE A 137 1.67 20.77 -12.35
N ALA A 138 0.79 19.76 -12.23
CA ALA A 138 -0.05 19.58 -11.05
C ALA A 138 0.73 19.04 -9.82
N ARG A 139 1.96 18.56 -10.01
CA ARG A 139 2.78 17.95 -8.95
C ARG A 139 3.75 18.96 -8.37
N GLN A 140 4.10 18.71 -7.11
CA GLN A 140 5.28 19.32 -6.48
C GLN A 140 6.21 18.23 -5.93
N SER A 141 7.44 18.62 -5.64
CA SER A 141 8.43 17.72 -5.05
C SER A 141 8.00 17.27 -3.66
N VAL A 142 8.24 16.02 -3.35
CA VAL A 142 8.00 15.45 -2.02
C VAL A 142 8.99 16.03 -1.02
N ASN A 143 8.47 16.72 -0.01
CA ASN A 143 9.25 17.48 0.98
C ASN A 143 8.71 17.36 2.41
N GLU A 144 7.69 16.52 2.62
CA GLU A 144 7.09 16.28 3.94
C GLU A 144 7.24 14.80 4.31
N PRO A 145 7.60 14.49 5.57
CA PRO A 145 7.74 13.11 6.01
C PRO A 145 6.38 12.39 6.11
N MET A 146 6.38 11.12 5.72
CA MET A 146 5.38 10.14 6.09
C MET A 146 6.01 9.22 7.14
N TYR A 147 5.72 9.46 8.41
CA TYR A 147 6.30 8.67 9.48
C TYR A 147 5.71 7.26 9.50
N THR A 148 6.57 6.25 9.35
CA THR A 148 6.16 4.86 9.45
C THR A 148 6.12 4.35 10.89
N GLY A 149 6.79 5.06 11.80
CA GLY A 149 6.96 4.63 13.19
C GLY A 149 8.02 3.55 13.37
N LEU A 150 8.68 3.15 12.29
CA LEU A 150 9.74 2.14 12.30
C LEU A 150 11.11 2.81 12.23
N LYS A 151 11.91 2.63 13.29
CA LYS A 151 13.25 3.24 13.43
C LYS A 151 14.13 3.03 12.20
N ALA A 152 14.15 1.81 11.70
CA ALA A 152 14.99 1.45 10.56
C ALA A 152 14.57 2.14 9.26
N ILE A 153 13.28 2.35 9.04
CA ILE A 153 12.75 3.01 7.84
C ILE A 153 12.91 4.53 7.95
N ASP A 154 12.37 5.11 9.01
CA ASP A 154 12.34 6.57 9.18
C ASP A 154 13.75 7.18 9.26
N ALA A 155 14.74 6.39 9.78
CA ALA A 155 16.14 6.81 9.85
C ALA A 155 16.92 6.62 8.55
N MET A 156 16.72 5.50 7.81
CA MET A 156 17.63 5.11 6.72
C MET A 156 17.00 5.14 5.33
N THR A 157 15.71 4.84 5.22
CA THR A 157 14.93 4.84 3.95
C THR A 157 13.63 5.59 4.14
N PRO A 158 13.70 6.91 4.45
CA PRO A 158 12.53 7.70 4.79
C PRO A 158 11.55 7.78 3.63
N VAL A 159 10.28 7.73 3.97
CA VAL A 159 9.16 7.87 3.04
C VAL A 159 8.58 9.26 3.17
N GLY A 160 8.28 9.90 2.06
CA GLY A 160 7.62 11.21 2.03
C GLY A 160 6.17 11.15 1.59
N ARG A 161 5.38 12.14 1.96
CA ARG A 161 3.98 12.29 1.55
C ARG A 161 3.86 12.50 0.05
N GLY A 162 3.27 11.53 -0.65
CA GLY A 162 3.16 11.52 -2.10
C GLY A 162 4.21 10.65 -2.81
N GLN A 163 5.10 10.00 -2.06
CA GLN A 163 6.11 9.08 -2.59
C GLN A 163 5.52 7.70 -2.84
N ARG A 164 6.13 6.96 -3.77
CA ARG A 164 5.87 5.54 -4.02
C ARG A 164 7.08 4.74 -3.56
N GLU A 165 6.97 4.08 -2.42
CA GLU A 165 8.08 3.28 -1.88
C GLU A 165 7.71 1.80 -1.89
N LEU A 166 8.46 1.01 -2.65
CA LEU A 166 8.22 -0.42 -2.80
C LEU A 166 8.68 -1.19 -1.56
N ILE A 167 7.85 -2.11 -1.06
CA ILE A 167 8.24 -3.09 -0.06
C ILE A 167 8.39 -4.43 -0.75
N ILE A 168 9.61 -4.96 -0.79
CA ILE A 168 9.95 -6.13 -1.59
C ILE A 168 10.70 -7.18 -0.75
N GLY A 169 10.39 -8.45 -0.98
CA GLY A 169 11.05 -9.58 -0.33
C GLY A 169 10.23 -10.87 -0.38
N ASP A 170 10.79 -11.94 0.13
CA ASP A 170 10.16 -13.27 0.10
C ASP A 170 8.92 -13.36 0.99
N ARG A 171 8.22 -14.49 0.90
CA ARG A 171 7.02 -14.75 1.72
C ARG A 171 7.33 -14.74 3.21
N GLN A 172 6.40 -14.23 4.02
CA GLN A 172 6.39 -14.34 5.49
C GLN A 172 7.60 -13.72 6.21
N ILE A 173 8.26 -12.73 5.62
CA ILE A 173 9.40 -12.03 6.23
C ILE A 173 9.05 -10.63 6.75
N GLY A 174 7.75 -10.33 6.91
CA GLY A 174 7.28 -9.13 7.60
C GLY A 174 6.85 -7.96 6.70
N LYS A 175 6.66 -8.15 5.38
CA LYS A 175 6.21 -7.07 4.47
C LYS A 175 4.90 -6.42 4.93
N THR A 176 3.86 -7.24 5.14
CA THR A 176 2.55 -6.79 5.63
C THR A 176 2.64 -6.10 6.99
N ALA A 177 3.50 -6.61 7.91
CA ALA A 177 3.67 -6.03 9.23
C ALA A 177 4.18 -4.58 9.15
N ILE A 178 5.18 -4.30 8.32
CA ILE A 178 5.69 -2.94 8.07
C ILE A 178 4.56 -2.01 7.61
N CYS A 179 3.72 -2.49 6.70
CA CYS A 179 2.59 -1.70 6.19
C CYS A 179 1.54 -1.43 7.26
N VAL A 180 1.23 -2.42 8.08
CA VAL A 180 0.28 -2.28 9.20
C VAL A 180 0.82 -1.32 10.24
N ASP A 181 2.11 -1.41 10.60
CA ASP A 181 2.78 -0.44 11.49
C ASP A 181 2.69 0.98 10.94
N ALA A 182 2.95 1.15 9.63
CA ALA A 182 2.82 2.45 8.98
C ALA A 182 1.39 3.02 9.06
N ILE A 183 0.35 2.18 8.94
CA ILE A 183 -1.04 2.60 9.12
C ILE A 183 -1.30 2.98 10.59
N ILE A 184 -0.90 2.15 11.55
CA ILE A 184 -1.11 2.40 12.98
C ILE A 184 -0.48 3.73 13.39
N ASN A 185 0.70 4.05 12.84
CA ASN A 185 1.42 5.29 13.15
C ASN A 185 0.75 6.55 12.58
N GLN A 186 -0.26 6.43 11.70
CA GLN A 186 -0.97 7.62 11.17
C GLN A 186 -2.00 8.18 12.16
N LYS A 187 -2.19 7.58 13.33
CA LYS A 187 -3.10 8.08 14.35
C LYS A 187 -2.76 9.53 14.72
N GLY A 188 -3.72 10.44 14.51
CA GLY A 188 -3.53 11.87 14.78
C GLY A 188 -2.68 12.64 13.75
N GLN A 189 -2.30 12.03 12.62
CA GLN A 189 -1.50 12.66 11.55
C GLN A 189 -2.36 13.26 10.42
N ASP A 190 -3.67 13.19 10.51
CA ASP A 190 -4.64 13.61 9.47
C ASP A 190 -4.35 12.94 8.11
N VAL A 191 -4.16 11.62 8.15
CA VAL A 191 -3.92 10.79 6.96
C VAL A 191 -4.99 9.71 6.89
N ALA A 192 -5.76 9.69 5.81
CA ALA A 192 -6.67 8.59 5.51
C ALA A 192 -5.88 7.39 4.98
N CYS A 193 -6.12 6.21 5.52
CA CYS A 193 -5.42 5.00 5.12
C CYS A 193 -6.30 4.08 4.29
N ILE A 194 -5.75 3.50 3.24
CA ILE A 194 -6.42 2.53 2.38
C ILE A 194 -5.56 1.27 2.33
N TYR A 195 -6.08 0.16 2.86
CA TYR A 195 -5.41 -1.13 2.76
C TYR A 195 -6.11 -2.00 1.73
N VAL A 196 -5.41 -2.32 0.64
CA VAL A 196 -5.91 -3.17 -0.43
C VAL A 196 -5.30 -4.56 -0.31
N ALA A 197 -6.09 -5.52 0.15
CA ALA A 197 -5.73 -6.93 0.15
C ALA A 197 -6.02 -7.51 -1.23
N CYS A 198 -4.99 -7.84 -1.99
CA CYS A 198 -5.11 -8.38 -3.33
C CYS A 198 -4.64 -9.83 -3.37
N GLY A 199 -5.55 -10.77 -3.66
CA GLY A 199 -5.27 -12.20 -3.71
C GLY A 199 -4.83 -12.80 -2.37
N GLN A 200 -5.14 -12.17 -1.24
CA GLN A 200 -4.85 -12.66 0.10
C GLN A 200 -5.92 -13.66 0.57
N LYS A 201 -5.57 -14.52 1.52
CA LYS A 201 -6.55 -15.40 2.17
C LYS A 201 -7.49 -14.57 3.04
N LYS A 202 -8.79 -14.91 3.05
CA LYS A 202 -9.78 -14.24 3.93
C LYS A 202 -9.36 -14.21 5.40
N SER A 203 -8.72 -15.28 5.90
CA SER A 203 -8.19 -15.33 7.27
C SER A 203 -7.07 -14.32 7.52
N THR A 204 -6.21 -14.07 6.54
CA THR A 204 -5.14 -13.07 6.65
C THR A 204 -5.72 -11.66 6.68
N VAL A 205 -6.71 -11.38 5.84
CA VAL A 205 -7.41 -10.08 5.84
C VAL A 205 -8.11 -9.85 7.17
N ALA A 206 -8.80 -10.86 7.71
CA ALA A 206 -9.45 -10.78 9.01
C ALA A 206 -8.45 -10.47 10.15
N GLN A 207 -7.26 -11.09 10.13
CA GLN A 207 -6.20 -10.79 11.10
C GLN A 207 -5.70 -9.36 11.00
N VAL A 208 -5.51 -8.83 9.79
CA VAL A 208 -5.11 -7.42 9.60
C VAL A 208 -6.19 -6.48 10.15
N VAL A 209 -7.45 -6.73 9.83
CA VAL A 209 -8.58 -5.93 10.34
C VAL A 209 -8.60 -5.96 11.87
N GLU A 210 -8.46 -7.14 12.49
CA GLU A 210 -8.43 -7.30 13.94
C GLU A 210 -7.28 -6.50 14.60
N VAL A 211 -6.09 -6.50 13.99
CA VAL A 211 -4.94 -5.73 14.48
C VAL A 211 -5.21 -4.23 14.38
N LEU A 212 -5.75 -3.76 13.25
CA LEU A 212 -6.09 -2.35 13.04
C LEU A 212 -7.20 -1.89 14.00
N GLU A 213 -8.20 -2.75 14.26
CA GLU A 213 -9.26 -2.46 15.24
C GLU A 213 -8.70 -2.33 16.66
N LYS A 214 -7.86 -3.28 17.10
CA LYS A 214 -7.21 -3.24 18.41
C LYS A 214 -6.34 -2.00 18.62
N ALA A 215 -5.69 -1.53 17.55
CA ALA A 215 -4.89 -0.30 17.58
C ALA A 215 -5.74 0.98 17.47
N GLY A 216 -7.04 0.87 17.20
CA GLY A 216 -7.92 2.01 16.91
C GLY A 216 -7.65 2.66 15.56
N ALA A 217 -6.92 1.97 14.66
CA ALA A 217 -6.55 2.48 13.37
C ALA A 217 -7.66 2.36 12.30
N MET A 218 -8.68 1.53 12.56
CA MET A 218 -9.85 1.43 11.67
C MET A 218 -10.63 2.75 11.55
N GLU A 219 -10.57 3.63 12.55
CA GLU A 219 -11.28 4.92 12.51
C GLU A 219 -10.92 5.79 11.30
N TYR A 220 -9.69 5.66 10.79
CA TYR A 220 -9.18 6.41 9.63
C TYR A 220 -8.72 5.49 8.49
N THR A 221 -9.12 4.21 8.52
CA THR A 221 -8.70 3.22 7.52
C THR A 221 -9.91 2.59 6.84
N VAL A 222 -9.85 2.42 5.52
CA VAL A 222 -10.73 1.55 4.75
C VAL A 222 -9.94 0.32 4.27
N VAL A 223 -10.55 -0.85 4.37
CA VAL A 223 -9.97 -2.12 3.91
C VAL A 223 -10.73 -2.60 2.68
N ILE A 224 -10.03 -2.80 1.57
CA ILE A 224 -10.58 -3.40 0.34
C ILE A 224 -10.12 -4.84 0.28
N ALA A 225 -11.07 -5.77 0.32
CA ALA A 225 -10.81 -7.19 0.33
C ALA A 225 -11.11 -7.80 -1.06
N ALA A 226 -10.05 -7.97 -1.86
CA ALA A 226 -10.06 -8.76 -3.09
C ALA A 226 -9.33 -10.08 -2.82
N CYS A 227 -10.04 -11.02 -2.21
CA CYS A 227 -9.43 -12.25 -1.67
C CYS A 227 -9.07 -13.27 -2.76
N ALA A 228 -8.23 -14.24 -2.40
CA ALA A 228 -7.79 -15.30 -3.32
C ALA A 228 -8.92 -16.22 -3.80
N SER A 229 -10.06 -16.25 -3.09
CA SER A 229 -11.28 -16.98 -3.49
C SER A 229 -12.17 -16.20 -4.43
N ASP A 230 -11.91 -14.91 -4.61
CA ASP A 230 -12.76 -14.05 -5.43
C ASP A 230 -12.31 -14.13 -6.91
N PRO A 231 -13.19 -13.83 -7.87
CA PRO A 231 -12.85 -13.81 -9.29
C PRO A 231 -11.60 -12.97 -9.59
N ALA A 232 -10.81 -13.39 -10.57
CA ALA A 232 -9.60 -12.68 -10.98
C ALA A 232 -9.88 -11.20 -11.34
N THR A 233 -11.08 -10.90 -11.85
CA THR A 233 -11.53 -9.56 -12.18
C THR A 233 -11.56 -8.65 -10.96
N LEU A 234 -12.08 -9.13 -9.82
CA LEU A 234 -12.12 -8.36 -8.57
C LEU A 234 -10.73 -8.17 -8.00
N GLN A 235 -9.85 -9.18 -8.09
CA GLN A 235 -8.45 -9.05 -7.67
C GLN A 235 -7.67 -8.06 -8.54
N TYR A 236 -7.99 -7.99 -9.84
CA TYR A 236 -7.39 -7.05 -10.78
C TYR A 236 -7.80 -5.61 -10.50
N ILE A 237 -9.11 -5.35 -10.30
CA ILE A 237 -9.64 -3.99 -10.17
C ILE A 237 -9.45 -3.40 -8.77
N GLY A 238 -9.35 -4.23 -7.72
CA GLY A 238 -9.25 -3.79 -6.33
C GLY A 238 -8.19 -2.73 -6.06
N PRO A 239 -6.93 -2.84 -6.53
CA PRO A 239 -5.93 -1.79 -6.40
C PRO A 239 -6.32 -0.46 -7.05
N PHE A 240 -6.98 -0.47 -8.21
CA PHE A 240 -7.47 0.74 -8.87
C PHE A 240 -8.60 1.39 -8.09
N SER A 241 -9.50 0.58 -7.51
CA SER A 241 -10.58 1.04 -6.63
C SER A 241 -10.03 1.73 -5.39
N GLY A 242 -9.07 1.11 -4.72
CA GLY A 242 -8.40 1.73 -3.58
C GLY A 242 -7.67 3.02 -3.93
N CYS A 243 -7.03 3.04 -5.10
CA CYS A 243 -6.39 4.24 -5.61
C CYS A 243 -7.39 5.39 -5.80
N ALA A 244 -8.56 5.11 -6.38
CA ALA A 244 -9.62 6.09 -6.58
C ALA A 244 -10.14 6.64 -5.24
N MET A 245 -10.28 5.78 -4.22
CA MET A 245 -10.64 6.20 -2.86
C MET A 245 -9.56 7.11 -2.24
N GLY A 246 -8.29 6.77 -2.40
CA GLY A 246 -7.17 7.58 -1.90
C GLY A 246 -7.02 8.93 -2.61
N GLU A 247 -7.26 8.96 -3.92
CA GLU A 247 -7.22 10.19 -4.71
C GLU A 247 -8.28 11.21 -4.29
N TYR A 248 -9.42 10.75 -3.77
CA TYR A 248 -10.44 11.65 -3.24
C TYR A 248 -9.86 12.57 -2.17
N TYR A 249 -9.11 12.04 -1.22
CA TYR A 249 -8.47 12.83 -0.17
C TYR A 249 -7.38 13.74 -0.73
N ARG A 250 -6.51 13.22 -1.60
CA ARG A 250 -5.45 13.99 -2.26
C ARG A 250 -6.01 15.21 -3.00
N ASP A 251 -7.06 15.02 -3.80
CA ASP A 251 -7.62 16.05 -4.65
C ASP A 251 -8.44 17.09 -3.86
N ASN A 252 -8.81 16.76 -2.61
CA ASN A 252 -9.43 17.67 -1.64
C ASN A 252 -8.43 18.30 -0.66
N GLY A 253 -7.14 18.32 -0.99
CA GLY A 253 -6.10 18.97 -0.16
C GLY A 253 -5.74 18.21 1.11
N ARG A 254 -6.18 16.94 1.24
CA ARG A 254 -5.88 16.06 2.37
C ARG A 254 -4.78 15.06 2.02
N HIS A 255 -4.39 14.26 2.98
CA HIS A 255 -3.36 13.24 2.80
C HIS A 255 -3.93 11.84 2.89
N ALA A 256 -3.44 10.96 2.03
CA ALA A 256 -3.79 9.55 2.09
C ALA A 256 -2.56 8.65 1.95
N LEU A 257 -2.61 7.49 2.60
CA LEU A 257 -1.65 6.40 2.51
C LEU A 257 -2.35 5.17 1.94
N ILE A 258 -1.86 4.64 0.84
CA ILE A 258 -2.40 3.41 0.25
C ILE A 258 -1.37 2.28 0.28
N ILE A 259 -1.82 1.13 0.73
CA ILE A 259 -1.06 -0.12 0.75
C ILE A 259 -1.64 -1.06 -0.30
N TYR A 260 -0.78 -1.64 -1.15
CA TYR A 260 -1.17 -2.68 -2.10
C TYR A 260 -0.54 -4.02 -1.70
N ASP A 261 -1.28 -4.88 -1.02
CA ASP A 261 -0.79 -6.17 -0.51
C ASP A 261 -1.48 -7.36 -1.24
N ASP A 262 -0.94 -7.90 -2.35
CA ASP A 262 0.25 -7.47 -3.06
C ASP A 262 0.04 -7.34 -4.60
N LEU A 263 0.87 -6.56 -5.24
CA LEU A 263 0.80 -6.35 -6.69
C LEU A 263 1.32 -7.54 -7.51
N SER A 264 2.06 -8.48 -6.91
CA SER A 264 2.46 -9.73 -7.59
C SER A 264 1.23 -10.58 -7.92
N LYS A 265 0.27 -10.67 -6.98
CA LYS A 265 -1.00 -11.38 -7.19
C LYS A 265 -1.93 -10.64 -8.13
N GLN A 266 -1.98 -9.30 -8.04
CA GLN A 266 -2.71 -8.49 -9.00
C GLN A 266 -2.20 -8.71 -10.44
N ALA A 267 -0.88 -8.77 -10.63
CA ALA A 267 -0.28 -9.08 -11.92
C ALA A 267 -0.67 -10.48 -12.41
N ALA A 268 -0.68 -11.49 -11.53
CA ALA A 268 -1.10 -12.85 -11.86
C ALA A 268 -2.58 -12.91 -12.28
N SER A 269 -3.45 -12.19 -11.60
CA SER A 269 -4.87 -12.08 -11.96
C SER A 269 -5.06 -11.38 -13.31
N TYR A 270 -4.31 -10.32 -13.58
CA TYR A 270 -4.32 -9.65 -14.89
C TYR A 270 -3.82 -10.55 -16.01
N ARG A 271 -2.78 -11.36 -15.75
CA ARG A 271 -2.30 -12.39 -16.69
C ARG A 271 -3.41 -13.40 -16.99
N GLN A 272 -4.09 -13.91 -15.99
CA GLN A 272 -5.18 -14.85 -16.14
C GLN A 272 -6.29 -14.29 -17.03
N ILE A 273 -6.80 -13.11 -16.71
CA ILE A 273 -7.83 -12.41 -17.50
C ILE A 273 -7.38 -12.21 -18.94
N SER A 274 -6.15 -11.75 -19.15
CA SER A 274 -5.61 -11.46 -20.48
C SER A 274 -5.48 -12.71 -21.36
N LEU A 275 -5.07 -13.84 -20.77
CA LEU A 275 -4.99 -15.12 -21.48
C LEU A 275 -6.39 -15.64 -21.85
N LEU A 276 -7.36 -15.55 -20.96
CA LEU A 276 -8.76 -15.94 -21.22
C LEU A 276 -9.42 -15.07 -22.28
N LEU A 277 -9.09 -13.77 -22.32
CA LEU A 277 -9.49 -12.84 -23.38
C LEU A 277 -8.69 -13.04 -24.68
N ARG A 278 -7.81 -14.05 -24.76
CA ARG A 278 -6.94 -14.36 -25.89
C ARG A 278 -6.02 -13.22 -26.34
N ARG A 279 -5.62 -12.34 -25.41
CA ARG A 279 -4.58 -11.35 -25.69
C ARG A 279 -3.24 -12.07 -25.87
N PRO A 280 -2.39 -11.65 -26.82
CA PRO A 280 -1.12 -12.33 -27.08
C PRO A 280 -0.21 -12.24 -25.84
N PRO A 281 0.33 -13.40 -25.36
CA PRO A 281 1.22 -13.42 -24.22
C PRO A 281 2.62 -12.95 -24.58
N GLY A 282 3.27 -12.25 -23.66
CA GLY A 282 4.67 -11.88 -23.69
C GLY A 282 5.52 -12.72 -22.73
N ARG A 283 6.54 -12.08 -22.11
CA ARG A 283 7.44 -12.72 -21.14
C ARG A 283 6.65 -13.28 -19.95
N GLU A 284 6.96 -14.51 -19.57
CA GLU A 284 6.31 -15.25 -18.47
C GLU A 284 4.77 -15.33 -18.61
N ALA A 285 4.29 -15.31 -19.87
CA ALA A 285 2.88 -15.30 -20.26
C ALA A 285 2.09 -14.05 -19.77
N TYR A 286 2.77 -13.01 -19.30
CA TYR A 286 2.13 -11.72 -19.04
C TYR A 286 1.77 -11.01 -20.36
N PRO A 287 0.68 -10.22 -20.39
CA PRO A 287 0.36 -9.40 -21.56
C PRO A 287 1.40 -8.30 -21.77
N GLY A 288 1.56 -7.82 -22.98
CA GLY A 288 2.56 -6.83 -23.34
C GLY A 288 2.44 -5.50 -22.60
N ASP A 289 1.28 -5.19 -22.08
CA ASP A 289 0.97 -3.97 -21.32
C ASP A 289 1.07 -4.12 -19.78
N ILE A 290 1.68 -5.20 -19.28
CA ILE A 290 1.79 -5.43 -17.82
C ILE A 290 2.57 -4.31 -17.11
N PHE A 291 3.60 -3.75 -17.76
CA PHE A 291 4.31 -2.58 -17.23
C PHE A 291 3.37 -1.38 -17.11
N PHE A 292 2.59 -1.12 -18.14
CA PHE A 292 1.60 -0.03 -18.15
C PHE A 292 0.51 -0.25 -17.10
N ASN A 293 0.10 -1.50 -16.86
CA ASN A 293 -0.87 -1.84 -15.81
C ASN A 293 -0.42 -1.33 -14.43
N HIS A 294 0.84 -1.56 -14.03
CA HIS A 294 1.38 -1.07 -12.77
C HIS A 294 1.75 0.42 -12.80
N SER A 295 2.30 0.92 -13.92
CA SER A 295 2.71 2.32 -13.99
C SER A 295 1.51 3.26 -13.95
N ARG A 296 0.41 2.99 -14.66
CA ARG A 296 -0.81 3.80 -14.62
C ARG A 296 -1.49 3.80 -13.25
N LEU A 297 -1.31 2.73 -12.44
CA LEU A 297 -1.77 2.67 -11.06
C LEU A 297 -0.88 3.51 -10.15
N LEU A 298 0.43 3.25 -10.16
CA LEU A 298 1.37 3.84 -9.21
C LEU A 298 1.66 5.32 -9.51
N GLU A 299 1.60 5.76 -10.77
CA GLU A 299 1.75 7.18 -11.12
C GLU A 299 0.62 8.07 -10.61
N ARG A 300 -0.51 7.50 -10.19
CA ARG A 300 -1.59 8.22 -9.54
C ARG A 300 -1.23 8.66 -8.12
N ALA A 301 -0.30 7.97 -7.46
CA ALA A 301 0.28 8.42 -6.20
C ALA A 301 1.22 9.60 -6.46
N ALA A 302 0.95 10.73 -5.82
CA ALA A 302 1.68 11.98 -6.02
C ALA A 302 1.39 12.97 -4.89
N LYS A 303 2.26 14.00 -4.78
CA LYS A 303 1.98 15.22 -4.04
C LYS A 303 1.57 16.30 -5.02
N LEU A 304 0.41 16.90 -4.79
CA LEU A 304 -0.09 18.02 -5.59
C LEU A 304 0.57 19.34 -5.15
N ASN A 305 0.60 20.30 -6.07
CA ASN A 305 1.13 21.63 -5.79
C ASN A 305 0.17 22.44 -4.90
N ASP A 306 0.64 23.59 -4.39
CA ASP A 306 -0.12 24.43 -3.46
C ASP A 306 -1.39 25.01 -4.08
N GLU A 307 -1.41 25.26 -5.39
CA GLU A 307 -2.59 25.75 -6.13
C GLU A 307 -3.73 24.73 -6.12
N LEU A 308 -3.40 23.45 -6.03
CA LEU A 308 -4.34 22.32 -5.95
C LEU A 308 -4.55 21.83 -4.51
N GLY A 309 -4.17 22.62 -3.50
CA GLY A 309 -4.39 22.33 -2.10
C GLY A 309 -3.31 21.47 -1.43
N ALA A 310 -2.17 21.21 -2.08
CA ALA A 310 -1.01 20.48 -1.54
C ALA A 310 -1.32 19.08 -0.97
N GLY A 311 -2.44 18.47 -1.36
CA GLY A 311 -2.81 17.10 -0.95
C GLY A 311 -1.83 16.06 -1.48
N SER A 312 -1.82 14.88 -0.84
CA SER A 312 -0.92 13.80 -1.24
C SER A 312 -1.56 12.42 -1.17
N LEU A 313 -1.15 11.55 -2.07
CA LEU A 313 -1.40 10.11 -2.00
C LEU A 313 -0.05 9.39 -2.01
N THR A 314 0.30 8.79 -0.89
CA THR A 314 1.53 8.00 -0.70
C THR A 314 1.21 6.54 -0.95
N ALA A 315 2.04 5.83 -1.72
CA ALA A 315 1.81 4.43 -2.04
C ALA A 315 2.94 3.54 -1.49
N LEU A 316 2.56 2.47 -0.81
CA LEU A 316 3.43 1.39 -0.39
C LEU A 316 2.99 0.09 -1.08
N PRO A 317 3.38 -0.14 -2.34
CA PRO A 317 3.15 -1.42 -3.00
C PRO A 317 4.03 -2.50 -2.40
N ILE A 318 3.47 -3.71 -2.29
CA ILE A 318 4.20 -4.91 -1.90
C ILE A 318 4.43 -5.77 -3.14
N ILE A 319 5.66 -6.24 -3.30
CA ILE A 319 6.04 -7.26 -4.29
C ILE A 319 6.65 -8.45 -3.55
N GLU A 320 6.23 -9.64 -3.97
CA GLU A 320 6.76 -10.89 -3.46
C GLU A 320 7.86 -11.41 -4.38
N THR A 321 9.02 -11.72 -3.80
CA THR A 321 10.12 -12.39 -4.49
C THR A 321 10.12 -13.89 -4.16
N GLN A 322 10.85 -14.66 -4.95
CA GLN A 322 11.17 -16.05 -4.70
C GLN A 322 12.68 -16.19 -4.56
N ALA A 323 13.13 -16.76 -3.45
CA ALA A 323 14.55 -16.91 -3.15
C ALA A 323 15.38 -15.61 -3.25
N GLY A 324 14.77 -14.47 -2.93
CA GLY A 324 15.42 -13.15 -2.98
C GLY A 324 15.68 -12.61 -4.39
N ASP A 325 15.11 -13.23 -5.45
CA ASP A 325 15.36 -12.79 -6.83
C ASP A 325 14.61 -11.49 -7.15
N VAL A 326 15.30 -10.37 -7.02
CA VAL A 326 14.82 -9.04 -7.41
C VAL A 326 14.95 -8.77 -8.92
N SER A 327 15.63 -9.64 -9.67
CA SER A 327 15.82 -9.51 -11.12
C SER A 327 14.69 -10.14 -11.94
N ALA A 328 13.73 -10.80 -11.27
CA ALA A 328 12.53 -11.34 -11.89
C ALA A 328 11.68 -10.24 -12.59
N PHE A 329 10.80 -10.64 -13.49
CA PHE A 329 10.13 -9.72 -14.41
C PHE A 329 9.25 -8.67 -13.70
N ILE A 330 8.35 -9.10 -12.81
CA ILE A 330 7.46 -8.16 -12.09
C ILE A 330 8.23 -7.30 -11.07
N PRO A 331 9.14 -7.83 -10.24
CA PRO A 331 9.99 -7.02 -9.39
C PRO A 331 10.72 -5.89 -10.13
N THR A 332 11.41 -6.18 -11.23
CA THR A 332 12.15 -5.18 -12.00
C THR A 332 11.26 -4.08 -12.57
N ASN A 333 10.06 -4.43 -13.04
CA ASN A 333 9.08 -3.46 -13.52
C ASN A 333 8.68 -2.49 -12.39
N VAL A 334 8.31 -3.00 -11.22
CA VAL A 334 7.84 -2.15 -10.12
C VAL A 334 8.97 -1.33 -9.49
N ILE A 335 10.17 -1.88 -9.35
CA ILE A 335 11.37 -1.11 -8.93
C ILE A 335 11.61 0.10 -9.84
N SER A 336 11.41 -0.05 -11.15
CA SER A 336 11.61 1.05 -12.10
C SER A 336 10.53 2.13 -12.03
N ILE A 337 9.29 1.78 -11.63
CA ILE A 337 8.16 2.70 -11.50
C ILE A 337 8.22 3.48 -10.19
N THR A 338 8.72 2.87 -9.11
CA THR A 338 8.70 3.44 -7.76
C THR A 338 9.87 4.38 -7.49
N ASP A 339 9.74 5.21 -6.45
CA ASP A 339 10.73 6.20 -6.02
C ASP A 339 11.75 5.63 -5.04
N GLY A 340 11.86 4.32 -4.98
CA GLY A 340 12.75 3.56 -4.12
C GLY A 340 12.13 2.25 -3.67
N GLN A 341 12.90 1.50 -2.89
CA GLN A 341 12.47 0.22 -2.34
C GLN A 341 13.04 -0.04 -0.94
N ILE A 342 12.25 -0.69 -0.12
CA ILE A 342 12.63 -1.31 1.15
C ILE A 342 12.75 -2.81 0.90
N TYR A 343 13.98 -3.31 0.86
CA TYR A 343 14.26 -4.73 0.61
C TYR A 343 14.36 -5.49 1.93
N LEU A 344 13.52 -6.51 2.09
CA LEU A 344 13.55 -7.42 3.22
C LEU A 344 14.31 -8.69 2.84
N GLU A 345 15.29 -9.05 3.67
CA GLU A 345 16.19 -10.17 3.44
C GLU A 345 15.86 -11.35 4.35
N PRO A 346 15.62 -12.56 3.79
CA PRO A 346 15.32 -13.75 4.59
C PRO A 346 16.42 -14.09 5.61
N ALA A 347 17.67 -13.94 5.24
CA ALA A 347 18.80 -14.24 6.14
C ALA A 347 18.77 -13.38 7.42
N LEU A 348 18.45 -12.08 7.29
CA LEU A 348 18.28 -11.19 8.44
C LEU A 348 17.09 -11.57 9.30
N PHE A 349 15.97 -11.93 8.66
CA PHE A 349 14.75 -12.33 9.37
C PHE A 349 14.99 -13.57 10.26
N PHE A 350 15.61 -14.59 9.69
CA PHE A 350 15.91 -15.84 10.40
C PHE A 350 17.03 -15.70 11.44
N SER A 351 17.96 -14.75 11.27
CA SER A 351 18.94 -14.41 12.30
C SER A 351 18.39 -13.57 13.46
N GLY A 352 17.09 -13.20 13.39
CA GLY A 352 16.41 -12.45 14.46
C GLY A 352 16.51 -10.93 14.34
N VAL A 353 17.00 -10.41 13.21
CA VAL A 353 16.94 -8.97 12.90
C VAL A 353 15.58 -8.66 12.32
N ARG A 354 14.71 -7.97 13.08
CA ARG A 354 13.34 -7.65 12.71
C ARG A 354 13.02 -6.19 13.06
N PRO A 355 12.60 -5.36 12.06
CA PRO A 355 12.37 -5.68 10.65
C PRO A 355 13.65 -6.07 9.91
N ALA A 356 13.54 -7.01 8.96
CA ALA A 356 14.66 -7.62 8.26
C ALA A 356 15.15 -6.77 7.06
N ILE A 357 15.34 -5.47 7.28
CA ILE A 357 15.66 -4.50 6.23
C ILE A 357 17.13 -4.60 5.86
N ASN A 358 17.42 -4.91 4.59
CA ASN A 358 18.75 -4.81 4.05
C ASN A 358 19.06 -3.34 3.69
N VAL A 359 19.94 -2.71 4.49
CA VAL A 359 20.31 -1.29 4.34
C VAL A 359 21.03 -0.99 3.02
N GLY A 360 21.78 -1.96 2.51
CA GLY A 360 22.55 -1.81 1.27
C GLY A 360 21.68 -1.78 0.02
N LEU A 361 20.64 -2.63 -0.03
CA LEU A 361 19.71 -2.77 -1.17
C LEU A 361 18.49 -1.86 -1.07
N SER A 362 18.20 -1.34 0.12
CA SER A 362 17.09 -0.42 0.33
C SER A 362 17.50 1.01 -0.03
N VAL A 363 16.66 1.71 -0.79
CA VAL A 363 16.94 3.06 -1.30
C VAL A 363 15.66 3.88 -1.29
N SER A 364 15.72 5.10 -0.76
CA SER A 364 14.70 6.13 -0.99
C SER A 364 15.28 7.22 -1.89
N ARG A 365 14.65 7.45 -3.05
CA ARG A 365 15.09 8.52 -3.98
C ARG A 365 14.73 9.91 -3.49
N VAL A 366 13.77 10.03 -2.58
CA VAL A 366 13.43 11.28 -1.88
C VAL A 366 14.43 11.55 -0.77
N GLY A 367 14.80 10.52 -0.02
CA GLY A 367 15.85 10.57 0.98
C GLY A 367 15.62 11.66 2.04
N GLY A 368 16.66 12.41 2.34
CA GLY A 368 16.62 13.43 3.38
C GLY A 368 15.58 14.55 3.17
N ALA A 369 15.02 14.75 1.97
CA ALA A 369 13.94 15.72 1.79
C ALA A 369 12.66 15.30 2.54
N ALA A 370 12.48 14.00 2.79
CA ALA A 370 11.39 13.44 3.58
C ALA A 370 11.73 13.29 5.08
N GLN A 371 12.79 13.90 5.57
CA GLN A 371 13.18 13.84 6.98
C GLN A 371 13.19 15.22 7.61
N VAL A 372 12.79 15.30 8.88
CA VAL A 372 12.99 16.48 9.70
C VAL A 372 14.46 16.64 10.10
N LYS A 373 14.87 17.85 10.48
CA LYS A 373 16.26 18.15 10.84
C LYS A 373 16.77 17.26 11.98
N ALA A 374 15.96 17.05 13.03
CA ALA A 374 16.33 16.21 14.17
C ALA A 374 16.72 14.77 13.73
N MET A 375 15.92 14.14 12.86
CA MET A 375 16.23 12.83 12.34
C MET A 375 17.50 12.83 11.48
N LYS A 376 17.69 13.83 10.62
CA LYS A 376 18.93 13.98 9.83
C LYS A 376 20.17 14.11 10.70
N GLN A 377 20.08 14.84 11.83
CA GLN A 377 21.19 15.05 12.75
C GLN A 377 21.64 13.76 13.45
N VAL A 378 20.69 12.89 13.78
CA VAL A 378 21.02 11.62 14.47
C VAL A 378 21.29 10.45 13.53
N ALA A 379 20.64 10.42 12.37
CA ALA A 379 20.70 9.30 11.43
C ALA A 379 21.60 9.55 10.21
N GLY A 380 22.21 10.75 10.10
CA GLY A 380 22.98 11.15 8.91
C GLY A 380 24.15 10.23 8.56
N SER A 381 24.85 9.67 9.56
CA SER A 381 25.93 8.70 9.36
C SER A 381 25.49 7.24 9.49
N LEU A 382 24.28 6.98 10.05
CA LEU A 382 23.83 5.64 10.46
C LEU A 382 23.93 4.60 9.34
N ARG A 383 23.54 4.98 8.13
CA ARG A 383 23.59 4.08 6.97
C ARG A 383 25.04 3.71 6.60
N LEU A 384 25.95 4.66 6.66
CA LEU A 384 27.37 4.47 6.40
C LEU A 384 27.99 3.60 7.50
N ASP A 385 27.68 3.90 8.76
CA ASP A 385 28.19 3.17 9.93
C ASP A 385 27.78 1.69 9.87
N LEU A 386 26.52 1.40 9.50
CA LEU A 386 26.03 0.03 9.34
C LEU A 386 26.60 -0.68 8.11
N ALA A 387 26.86 0.03 7.02
CA ALA A 387 27.53 -0.56 5.85
C ALA A 387 28.97 -0.97 6.21
N GLN A 388 29.71 -0.08 6.86
CA GLN A 388 31.07 -0.37 7.35
C GLN A 388 31.07 -1.51 8.38
N PHE A 389 30.11 -1.51 9.30
CA PHE A 389 29.96 -2.60 10.26
C PHE A 389 29.83 -3.96 9.59
N ARG A 390 28.98 -4.09 8.56
CA ARG A 390 28.79 -5.35 7.84
C ARG A 390 30.05 -5.83 7.11
N GLU A 391 30.80 -4.90 6.50
CA GLU A 391 32.07 -5.22 5.87
C GLU A 391 33.10 -5.71 6.91
N LEU A 392 33.18 -5.02 8.05
CA LEU A 392 34.06 -5.38 9.15
C LEU A 392 33.64 -6.69 9.84
N GLU A 393 32.35 -6.95 9.99
CA GLU A 393 31.81 -8.19 10.56
C GLU A 393 32.20 -9.40 9.70
N ALA A 394 32.04 -9.29 8.38
CA ALA A 394 32.47 -10.32 7.45
C ALA A 394 34.00 -10.56 7.51
N PHE A 395 34.77 -9.48 7.64
CA PHE A 395 36.24 -9.57 7.75
C PHE A 395 36.71 -10.14 9.10
N ALA A 396 36.04 -9.75 10.19
CA ALA A 396 36.33 -10.22 11.55
C ALA A 396 36.13 -11.74 11.72
N ALA A 397 35.22 -12.33 10.94
CA ALA A 397 35.01 -13.78 10.92
C ALA A 397 36.23 -14.56 10.39
N PHE A 398 37.15 -13.90 9.67
CA PHE A 398 38.34 -14.52 9.09
C PHE A 398 39.68 -14.14 9.77
N GLY A 399 39.70 -13.13 10.65
CA GLY A 399 40.94 -12.60 11.24
C GLY A 399 40.88 -12.41 12.75
N SER A 400 41.97 -12.64 13.45
CA SER A 400 42.03 -12.66 14.91
C SER A 400 42.55 -11.38 15.58
N ASP A 401 43.29 -10.51 14.89
CA ASP A 401 43.88 -9.31 15.48
C ASP A 401 43.31 -8.03 14.85
N LEU A 402 42.28 -7.50 15.50
CA LEU A 402 41.67 -6.22 15.12
C LEU A 402 42.25 -5.10 15.99
N ASP A 403 42.56 -3.97 15.38
CA ASP A 403 42.95 -2.76 16.09
C ASP A 403 41.78 -2.19 16.94
N LYS A 404 42.09 -1.35 17.92
CA LYS A 404 41.11 -0.80 18.86
C LYS A 404 39.99 0.01 18.16
N ALA A 405 40.33 0.71 17.08
CA ALA A 405 39.33 1.51 16.35
C ALA A 405 38.31 0.62 15.64
N THR A 406 38.79 -0.43 14.97
CA THR A 406 37.93 -1.46 14.34
C THR A 406 37.06 -2.19 15.36
N GLN A 407 37.62 -2.53 16.54
CA GLN A 407 36.82 -3.12 17.64
C GLN A 407 35.73 -2.19 18.13
N GLN A 408 36.00 -0.89 18.25
CA GLN A 408 34.97 0.10 18.62
C GLN A 408 33.88 0.22 17.57
N GLN A 409 34.23 0.22 16.28
CA GLN A 409 33.24 0.26 15.18
C GLN A 409 32.37 -1.00 15.19
N LEU A 410 32.94 -2.19 15.38
CA LEU A 410 32.18 -3.44 15.52
C LEU A 410 31.25 -3.40 16.74
N THR A 411 31.77 -2.94 17.88
CA THR A 411 30.99 -2.78 19.10
C THR A 411 29.79 -1.87 18.89
N ARG A 412 30.02 -0.69 18.33
CA ARG A 412 28.94 0.29 18.02
C ARG A 412 27.97 -0.26 17.00
N GLY A 413 28.46 -0.82 15.89
CA GLY A 413 27.62 -1.38 14.84
C GLY A 413 26.66 -2.47 15.35
N THR A 414 27.15 -3.35 16.19
CA THR A 414 26.31 -4.39 16.81
C THR A 414 25.21 -3.81 17.69
N ARG A 415 25.49 -2.73 18.45
CA ARG A 415 24.48 -2.03 19.27
C ARG A 415 23.47 -1.29 18.38
N LEU A 416 23.93 -0.66 17.30
CA LEU A 416 23.05 0.00 16.33
C LEU A 416 22.10 -0.99 15.68
N VAL A 417 22.57 -2.18 15.28
CA VAL A 417 21.70 -3.24 14.75
C VAL A 417 20.65 -3.65 15.79
N GLU A 418 21.03 -3.78 17.07
CA GLU A 418 20.12 -4.20 18.13
C GLU A 418 19.04 -3.16 18.40
N ILE A 419 19.39 -1.87 18.53
CA ILE A 419 18.38 -0.81 18.77
C ILE A 419 17.48 -0.53 17.58
N LEU A 420 17.85 -0.94 16.37
CA LEU A 420 16.99 -0.85 15.18
C LEU A 420 15.96 -1.96 15.12
N LYS A 421 16.08 -3.01 15.92
CA LYS A 421 15.04 -4.01 16.06
C LYS A 421 13.82 -3.40 16.72
N GLN A 422 12.66 -3.85 16.29
CA GLN A 422 11.38 -3.35 16.78
C GLN A 422 10.32 -4.46 16.71
N PRO A 423 9.49 -4.66 17.74
CA PRO A 423 8.39 -5.60 17.69
C PRO A 423 7.35 -5.15 16.65
N GLN A 424 6.50 -6.09 16.21
CA GLN A 424 5.40 -5.80 15.30
C GLN A 424 4.28 -5.07 16.05
N TYR A 425 3.62 -4.16 15.36
CA TYR A 425 2.45 -3.42 15.84
C TYR A 425 2.74 -2.51 17.04
N ASP A 426 3.98 -2.03 17.11
CA ASP A 426 4.44 -1.10 18.13
C ASP A 426 5.26 0.05 17.49
N PRO A 427 4.62 0.87 16.65
CA PRO A 427 5.30 2.00 16.03
C PRO A 427 5.66 3.07 17.06
N LEU A 428 6.83 3.68 16.89
CA LEU A 428 7.36 4.69 17.80
C LEU A 428 7.17 6.11 17.23
N SER A 429 6.88 7.06 18.13
CA SER A 429 6.85 8.47 17.77
C SER A 429 8.24 8.99 17.38
N LEU A 430 8.29 10.10 16.65
CA LEU A 430 9.54 10.72 16.20
C LEU A 430 10.51 10.99 17.35
N GLU A 431 10.00 11.50 18.46
CA GLU A 431 10.80 11.89 19.63
C GLU A 431 11.49 10.69 20.26
N LYS A 432 10.76 9.58 20.39
CA LYS A 432 11.31 8.31 20.90
C LYS A 432 12.37 7.75 19.96
N GLN A 433 12.10 7.73 18.67
CA GLN A 433 13.06 7.28 17.65
C GLN A 433 14.35 8.11 17.69
N VAL A 434 14.22 9.46 17.69
CA VAL A 434 15.37 10.38 17.73
C VAL A 434 16.20 10.16 18.99
N THR A 435 15.55 9.97 20.14
CA THR A 435 16.25 9.81 21.43
C THR A 435 17.09 8.52 21.49
N ILE A 436 16.53 7.38 21.09
CA ILE A 436 17.29 6.13 21.12
C ILE A 436 18.39 6.10 20.05
N LEU A 437 18.13 6.63 18.85
CA LEU A 437 19.14 6.75 17.80
C LEU A 437 20.27 7.71 18.21
N TYR A 438 19.95 8.80 18.91
CA TYR A 438 20.95 9.70 19.49
C TYR A 438 21.85 8.94 20.48
N ALA A 439 21.28 8.17 21.40
CA ALA A 439 22.04 7.38 22.36
C ALA A 439 22.98 6.37 21.65
N GLY A 440 22.50 5.71 20.59
CA GLY A 440 23.30 4.75 19.82
C GLY A 440 24.41 5.41 19.02
N THR A 441 24.12 6.44 18.25
CA THR A 441 25.10 7.10 17.36
C THR A 441 26.16 7.89 18.11
N LYS A 442 25.81 8.47 19.25
CA LYS A 442 26.78 9.17 20.14
C LYS A 442 27.60 8.21 21.01
N GLY A 443 27.34 6.90 20.97
CA GLY A 443 28.13 5.88 21.66
C GLY A 443 27.82 5.67 23.14
N PHE A 444 26.71 6.20 23.65
CA PHE A 444 26.30 5.97 25.05
C PHE A 444 26.03 4.48 25.33
N LEU A 445 25.66 3.72 24.29
CA LEU A 445 25.32 2.31 24.39
C LEU A 445 26.53 1.37 24.29
N ASP A 446 27.72 1.85 23.89
CA ASP A 446 28.91 1.02 23.61
C ASP A 446 29.36 0.20 24.85
N LYS A 447 29.10 0.72 26.04
CA LYS A 447 29.44 0.10 27.32
C LYS A 447 28.51 -1.03 27.78
N TYR A 448 27.33 -1.17 27.18
CA TYR A 448 26.35 -2.16 27.58
C TYR A 448 26.45 -3.45 26.74
N PRO A 449 26.19 -4.63 27.34
CA PRO A 449 26.01 -5.88 26.59
C PRO A 449 24.73 -5.79 25.75
N ILE A 450 24.69 -6.55 24.66
CA ILE A 450 23.57 -6.51 23.70
C ILE A 450 22.24 -6.93 24.35
N GLU A 451 22.31 -7.92 25.23
CA GLU A 451 21.15 -8.56 25.87
C GLU A 451 20.33 -7.60 26.74
N VAL A 452 20.93 -6.50 27.17
CA VAL A 452 20.25 -5.52 28.03
C VAL A 452 19.69 -4.32 27.27
N LEU A 453 20.05 -4.15 25.98
CA LEU A 453 19.67 -2.96 25.20
C LEU A 453 18.14 -2.81 25.03
N GLY A 454 17.40 -3.93 24.87
CA GLY A 454 15.95 -3.87 24.83
C GLY A 454 15.34 -3.38 26.16
N LYS A 455 15.92 -3.75 27.32
CA LYS A 455 15.51 -3.23 28.62
C LYS A 455 15.90 -1.76 28.79
N TYR A 456 17.07 -1.40 28.26
CA TYR A 456 17.53 0.00 28.26
C TYR A 456 16.55 0.88 27.50
N GLU A 457 16.20 0.50 26.28
CA GLU A 457 15.23 1.25 25.45
C GLU A 457 13.88 1.36 26.14
N ALA A 458 13.33 0.25 26.65
CA ALA A 458 12.03 0.23 27.33
C ALA A 458 11.98 1.12 28.56
N GLY A 459 13.09 1.25 29.31
CA GLY A 459 13.16 2.10 30.50
C GLY A 459 13.51 3.56 30.17
N LEU A 460 14.20 3.82 29.06
CA LEU A 460 14.59 5.18 28.66
C LEU A 460 13.37 6.09 28.41
N TYR A 461 12.35 5.60 27.73
CA TYR A 461 11.19 6.41 27.37
C TYR A 461 10.40 6.91 28.59
N PRO A 462 10.00 6.06 29.55
CA PRO A 462 9.33 6.53 30.76
C PRO A 462 10.20 7.45 31.62
N PHE A 463 11.51 7.23 31.64
CA PHE A 463 12.46 8.10 32.32
C PHE A 463 12.46 9.51 31.68
N MET A 464 12.57 9.59 30.35
CA MET A 464 12.52 10.85 29.63
C MET A 464 11.19 11.57 29.81
N GLU A 465 10.07 10.86 29.71
CA GLU A 465 8.72 11.40 29.92
C GLU A 465 8.53 11.99 31.32
N SER A 466 9.13 11.36 32.34
CA SER A 466 8.95 11.78 33.73
C SER A 466 9.93 12.84 34.20
N LYS A 467 11.22 12.74 33.83
CA LYS A 467 12.28 13.64 34.36
C LYS A 467 12.71 14.72 33.38
N TYR A 468 12.55 14.47 32.06
CA TYR A 468 12.97 15.41 30.99
C TYR A 468 11.88 15.62 29.92
N PRO A 469 10.59 15.86 30.31
CA PRO A 469 9.50 15.97 29.33
C PRO A 469 9.72 17.08 28.30
N GLN A 470 10.51 18.10 28.65
CA GLN A 470 10.87 19.21 27.75
C GLN A 470 11.64 18.74 26.50
N VAL A 471 12.39 17.62 26.58
CA VAL A 471 13.10 17.06 25.43
C VAL A 471 12.12 16.60 24.37
N PHE A 472 11.10 15.84 24.77
CA PHE A 472 10.08 15.36 23.85
C PHE A 472 9.21 16.49 23.29
N SER A 473 8.76 17.41 24.15
CA SER A 473 7.98 18.57 23.69
C SER A 473 8.76 19.46 22.72
N GLU A 474 10.04 19.73 22.98
CA GLU A 474 10.87 20.55 22.09
C GLU A 474 11.16 19.84 20.75
N LEU A 475 11.42 18.53 20.77
CA LEU A 475 11.58 17.73 19.55
C LEU A 475 10.29 17.68 18.71
N ALA A 476 9.13 17.55 19.36
CA ALA A 476 7.84 17.52 18.68
C ALA A 476 7.53 18.87 18.00
N GLU A 477 7.82 19.97 18.69
CA GLU A 477 7.52 21.33 18.21
C GLU A 477 8.53 21.82 17.17
N LYS A 478 9.83 21.79 17.51
CA LYS A 478 10.89 22.37 16.67
C LYS A 478 11.40 21.44 15.59
N LYS A 479 11.27 20.13 15.77
CA LYS A 479 11.75 19.09 14.86
C LYS A 479 13.24 19.22 14.49
N GLU A 480 14.01 19.82 15.39
CA GLU A 480 15.44 20.11 15.26
C GLU A 480 16.13 19.98 16.61
N ILE A 481 17.36 19.46 16.64
CA ILE A 481 18.20 19.41 17.83
C ILE A 481 19.05 20.66 17.84
N SER A 482 18.67 21.65 18.69
CA SER A 482 19.46 22.83 18.96
C SER A 482 20.69 22.48 19.84
N GLU A 483 21.70 23.37 19.90
CA GLU A 483 22.86 23.15 20.80
C GLU A 483 22.46 23.03 22.28
N ALA A 484 21.41 23.74 22.68
CA ALA A 484 20.89 23.65 24.05
C ALA A 484 20.20 22.30 24.28
N LEU A 485 19.40 21.83 23.32
CA LEU A 485 18.72 20.54 23.38
C LEU A 485 19.71 19.38 23.33
N ASP A 486 20.79 19.47 22.51
CA ASP A 486 21.86 18.46 22.45
C ASP A 486 22.52 18.26 23.84
N LYS A 487 22.81 19.35 24.55
CA LYS A 487 23.34 19.27 25.92
C LYS A 487 22.34 18.63 26.87
N THR A 488 21.07 19.07 26.82
CA THR A 488 20.02 18.51 27.68
C THR A 488 19.80 17.02 27.43
N MET A 489 19.81 16.58 26.16
CA MET A 489 19.70 15.17 25.79
C MET A 489 20.89 14.36 26.31
N ALA A 490 22.12 14.88 26.16
CA ALA A 490 23.32 14.21 26.65
C ALA A 490 23.30 14.08 28.19
N GLU A 491 22.89 15.14 28.91
CA GLU A 491 22.72 15.13 30.37
C GLU A 491 21.63 14.13 30.82
N ALA A 492 20.48 14.13 30.12
CA ALA A 492 19.38 13.22 30.43
C ALA A 492 19.76 11.75 30.23
N ILE A 493 20.46 11.42 29.14
CA ILE A 493 20.94 10.06 28.89
C ILE A 493 22.02 9.67 29.92
N ALA A 494 22.92 10.57 30.28
CA ALA A 494 23.92 10.30 31.31
C ALA A 494 23.27 10.05 32.70
N ALA A 495 22.23 10.82 33.02
CA ALA A 495 21.46 10.61 34.27
C ALA A 495 20.72 9.27 34.25
N TYR A 496 20.14 8.88 33.10
CA TYR A 496 19.50 7.58 32.95
C TYR A 496 20.50 6.43 33.05
N ASP A 497 21.69 6.60 32.49
CA ASP A 497 22.78 5.62 32.58
C ASP A 497 23.15 5.27 34.01
N GLU A 498 23.18 6.26 34.94
CA GLU A 498 23.47 6.00 36.35
C GLU A 498 22.34 5.22 37.02
N GLU A 499 21.08 5.53 36.71
CA GLU A 499 19.93 4.80 37.25
C GLU A 499 19.84 3.38 36.66
N PHE A 500 20.16 3.23 35.38
CA PHE A 500 20.10 1.93 34.71
C PHE A 500 21.18 0.94 35.18
N LYS A 501 22.36 1.42 35.55
CA LYS A 501 23.43 0.57 36.11
C LYS A 501 22.97 -0.18 37.36
N ASP A 502 22.12 0.43 38.17
CA ASP A 502 21.60 -0.21 39.39
C ASP A 502 20.52 -1.27 39.08
N THR A 503 19.91 -1.20 37.91
CA THR A 503 18.89 -2.16 37.44
C THR A 503 19.52 -3.43 36.83
N ILE A 504 20.79 -3.38 36.42
CA ILE A 504 21.50 -4.50 35.78
C ILE A 504 22.23 -5.37 36.83
N LYS A 505 22.47 -4.85 38.04
CA LYS A 505 23.03 -5.63 39.16
C LYS A 505 22.01 -6.62 39.71
#